data_ecc5555d21efc117de0ddb305a93bea1
#
_entry.id   ecc5555d21efc117de0ddb305a93bea1
#
_cell.length_a   1.000
_cell.length_b   1.000
_cell.length_c   1.000
_cell.angle_alpha   90.00
_cell.angle_beta   90.00
_cell.angle_gamma   90.00
#
_symmetry.space_group_name_H-M   'P 1'
#
loop_
_entity.id
_entity.type
_entity.pdbx_description
1 polymer ?
#
loop_
_entity_poly.entity_id
_entity_poly.type
_entity_poly.pdbx_seq_one_letter_code
_entity_poly.pdbx_strand_id
1 'polypeptide(L)'
;MENIIKRPYRRLSDFMKVYQFMIENYSVDWENGAPATFFEYAQMLFWTDNSQSHRNAIWEDNGEIVGFCFYESQIGKAFFDLKEGYEKLIPEMIEHAEQLLSKDDGSLELNLFMSQKNVIEVAKNMGYEKTNEWRYGIYDFSKGPLKYQLPEGFSFEEPGRHDMKKKIEAFWRGFDHDTEPEGGVERGYNLMSAPHATPELDVVINNSKGEYVCCAGMWMVPENNLAYLEPLATVPEYRKMGLASAALSELYKRTVALGATHMTGGGNGFYFAIGYEPLVKWSVWRKG
;
A
#
# COMPACT_ATOMS: atom_id res chain seq x y z
N MET A 1 30.50 19.53 5.01
CA MET A 1 30.04 18.39 5.84
C MET A 1 28.54 18.41 5.81
N GLU A 2 27.93 17.34 5.36
CA GLU A 2 26.47 17.17 5.37
C GLU A 2 25.97 17.23 6.81
N ASN A 3 25.02 18.11 7.08
CA ASN A 3 24.45 18.25 8.42
C ASN A 3 23.19 17.37 8.53
N ILE A 4 23.42 16.04 8.48
CA ILE A 4 22.32 15.07 8.57
C ILE A 4 21.89 14.94 10.03
N ILE A 5 20.60 15.15 10.26
CA ILE A 5 19.98 15.05 11.57
C ILE A 5 18.98 13.89 11.54
N LYS A 6 19.18 12.92 12.43
CA LYS A 6 18.18 11.88 12.72
C LYS A 6 17.24 12.34 13.82
N ARG A 7 15.95 12.17 13.62
CA ARG A 7 14.93 12.47 14.64
C ARG A 7 13.71 11.53 14.59
N PRO A 8 12.98 11.39 15.70
CA PRO A 8 11.71 10.67 15.68
C PRO A 8 10.69 11.30 14.74
N TYR A 9 9.87 10.45 14.12
CA TYR A 9 8.68 10.86 13.39
C TYR A 9 7.59 11.36 14.34
N ARG A 10 6.94 12.47 13.99
CA ARG A 10 5.83 13.08 14.73
C ARG A 10 4.59 13.09 13.85
N ARG A 11 3.65 12.20 14.12
CA ARG A 11 2.51 11.91 13.27
C ARG A 11 1.77 13.14 12.74
N LEU A 12 1.47 14.13 13.59
CA LEU A 12 0.67 15.30 13.18
C LEU A 12 1.46 16.37 12.43
N SER A 13 2.75 16.50 12.69
CA SER A 13 3.57 17.54 12.06
C SER A 13 4.37 17.07 10.87
N ASP A 14 4.64 15.77 10.77
CA ASP A 14 5.55 15.23 9.76
C ASP A 14 4.84 14.46 8.65
N PHE A 15 3.56 14.05 8.86
CA PHE A 15 2.85 13.21 7.89
C PHE A 15 2.92 13.78 6.47
N MET A 16 2.53 15.03 6.27
CA MET A 16 2.53 15.66 4.94
C MET A 16 3.95 15.80 4.34
N LYS A 17 4.96 16.02 5.18
CA LYS A 17 6.36 16.11 4.73
C LYS A 17 6.89 14.75 4.28
N VAL A 18 6.60 13.70 5.05
CA VAL A 18 6.96 12.33 4.70
C VAL A 18 6.22 11.90 3.44
N TYR A 19 4.93 12.18 3.36
CA TYR A 19 4.14 11.90 2.15
C TYR A 19 4.77 12.55 0.91
N GLN A 20 5.10 13.86 0.99
CA GLN A 20 5.74 14.57 -0.12
C GLN A 20 7.11 13.98 -0.47
N PHE A 21 7.93 13.63 0.53
CA PHE A 21 9.19 12.95 0.32
C PHE A 21 9.02 11.62 -0.43
N MET A 22 8.02 10.81 -0.05
CA MET A 22 7.74 9.54 -0.72
C MET A 22 7.22 9.75 -2.15
N ILE A 23 6.44 10.81 -2.40
CA ILE A 23 6.00 11.21 -3.76
C ILE A 23 7.22 11.53 -4.65
N GLU A 24 8.15 12.35 -4.16
CA GLU A 24 9.34 12.76 -4.90
C GLU A 24 10.32 11.61 -5.14
N ASN A 25 10.30 10.65 -4.23
CA ASN A 25 11.21 9.49 -4.23
C ASN A 25 10.64 8.28 -4.99
N TYR A 26 9.40 8.38 -5.49
CA TYR A 26 8.67 7.27 -6.10
C TYR A 26 9.35 6.77 -7.38
N SER A 27 9.42 5.46 -7.52
CA SER A 27 9.73 4.73 -8.76
C SER A 27 8.70 3.60 -8.94
N VAL A 28 8.40 3.23 -10.18
CA VAL A 28 7.35 2.21 -10.47
C VAL A 28 7.70 0.82 -9.91
N ASP A 29 8.98 0.52 -9.76
CA ASP A 29 9.50 -0.74 -9.20
C ASP A 29 9.85 -0.65 -7.71
N TRP A 30 9.56 0.50 -7.08
CA TRP A 30 9.78 0.81 -5.67
C TRP A 30 11.26 0.72 -5.23
N GLU A 31 12.19 1.08 -6.13
CA GLU A 31 13.64 1.03 -5.85
C GLU A 31 14.04 1.89 -4.65
N ASN A 32 13.40 3.03 -4.46
CA ASN A 32 13.75 3.96 -3.38
C ASN A 32 12.88 3.78 -2.12
N GLY A 33 11.87 2.91 -2.16
CA GLY A 33 10.96 2.65 -1.06
C GLY A 33 9.51 2.44 -1.47
N ALA A 34 8.62 2.39 -0.49
CA ALA A 34 7.19 2.20 -0.71
C ALA A 34 6.53 3.46 -1.30
N PRO A 35 5.42 3.34 -2.07
CA PRO A 35 4.66 4.52 -2.50
C PRO A 35 3.99 5.21 -1.31
N ALA A 36 3.82 6.53 -1.40
CA ALA A 36 3.24 7.36 -0.35
C ALA A 36 1.85 6.88 0.11
N THR A 37 1.04 6.41 -0.82
CA THR A 37 -0.28 5.82 -0.55
C THR A 37 -0.23 4.56 0.30
N PHE A 38 0.82 3.73 0.16
CA PHE A 38 1.04 2.57 1.04
C PHE A 38 1.14 3.00 2.51
N PHE A 39 1.94 4.03 2.77
CA PHE A 39 2.10 4.56 4.13
C PHE A 39 0.81 5.22 4.64
N GLU A 40 0.17 6.07 3.82
CA GLU A 40 -1.06 6.76 4.21
C GLU A 40 -2.20 5.78 4.51
N TYR A 41 -2.44 4.84 3.61
CA TYR A 41 -3.45 3.81 3.80
C TYR A 41 -3.24 3.06 5.12
N ALA A 42 -2.00 2.61 5.37
CA ALA A 42 -1.66 1.90 6.60
C ALA A 42 -1.96 2.73 7.85
N GLN A 43 -1.67 4.05 7.85
CA GLN A 43 -1.93 4.92 9.01
C GLN A 43 -3.43 5.07 9.33
N MET A 44 -4.31 4.83 8.37
CA MET A 44 -5.77 4.99 8.51
C MET A 44 -6.48 3.69 8.90
N LEU A 45 -5.81 2.55 8.83
CA LEU A 45 -6.40 1.28 9.18
C LEU A 45 -6.56 1.10 10.69
N PHE A 46 -7.69 0.52 11.11
CA PHE A 46 -8.01 0.35 12.52
C PHE A 46 -7.10 -0.65 13.26
N TRP A 47 -6.45 -1.56 12.52
CA TRP A 47 -5.50 -2.53 13.10
C TRP A 47 -4.08 -1.99 13.21
N THR A 48 -3.82 -0.77 12.75
CA THR A 48 -2.50 -0.15 12.89
C THR A 48 -2.30 0.37 14.30
N ASP A 49 -1.25 -0.10 14.95
CA ASP A 49 -0.84 0.43 16.26
C ASP A 49 -0.09 1.74 16.11
N ASN A 50 -0.85 2.82 16.12
CA ASN A 50 -0.30 4.17 16.03
C ASN A 50 0.37 4.67 17.31
N SER A 51 0.26 3.93 18.44
CA SER A 51 0.89 4.32 19.71
C SER A 51 2.42 4.32 19.63
N GLN A 52 2.98 3.51 18.74
CA GLN A 52 4.41 3.36 18.54
C GLN A 52 4.98 4.24 17.41
N SER A 53 4.17 5.10 16.77
CA SER A 53 4.60 5.91 15.62
C SER A 53 5.84 6.78 15.88
N HIS A 54 6.07 7.16 17.14
CA HIS A 54 7.26 7.91 17.55
C HIS A 54 8.57 7.12 17.43
N ARG A 55 8.50 5.80 17.24
CA ARG A 55 9.66 4.93 16.99
C ARG A 55 10.11 4.94 15.52
N ASN A 56 9.25 5.39 14.61
CA ASN A 56 9.68 5.67 13.24
C ASN A 56 10.66 6.83 13.24
N ALA A 57 11.61 6.85 12.30
CA ALA A 57 12.65 7.88 12.25
C ALA A 57 12.76 8.52 10.87
N ILE A 58 13.08 9.82 10.90
CA ILE A 58 13.37 10.64 9.74
C ILE A 58 14.84 11.05 9.80
N TRP A 59 15.52 11.02 8.65
CA TRP A 59 16.83 11.64 8.43
C TRP A 59 16.61 12.87 7.57
N GLU A 60 17.14 14.01 8.02
CA GLU A 60 17.04 15.30 7.32
C GLU A 60 18.42 15.81 6.99
N ASP A 61 18.61 16.32 5.77
CA ASP A 61 19.77 17.10 5.36
C ASP A 61 19.34 18.53 5.03
N ASN A 62 19.85 19.52 5.78
CA ASN A 62 19.46 20.92 5.65
C ASN A 62 17.94 21.17 5.74
N GLY A 63 17.22 20.34 6.50
CA GLY A 63 15.78 20.46 6.73
C GLY A 63 14.89 19.71 5.70
N GLU A 64 15.48 19.07 4.71
CA GLU A 64 14.79 18.20 3.76
C GLU A 64 14.92 16.74 4.20
N ILE A 65 13.83 15.97 4.09
CA ILE A 65 13.84 14.54 4.39
C ILE A 65 14.62 13.81 3.29
N VAL A 66 15.59 12.99 3.71
CA VAL A 66 16.42 12.18 2.82
C VAL A 66 16.34 10.69 3.12
N GLY A 67 15.74 10.32 4.26
CA GLY A 67 15.51 8.93 4.64
C GLY A 67 14.35 8.82 5.63
N PHE A 68 13.59 7.73 5.53
CA PHE A 68 12.50 7.40 6.43
C PHE A 68 12.51 5.89 6.74
N CYS A 69 12.53 5.55 8.03
CA CYS A 69 12.42 4.19 8.51
C CYS A 69 11.15 4.05 9.33
N PHE A 70 10.28 3.11 8.96
CA PHE A 70 8.96 2.99 9.55
C PHE A 70 8.44 1.56 9.59
N TYR A 71 7.43 1.32 10.42
CA TYR A 71 6.60 0.14 10.37
C TYR A 71 5.24 0.46 9.72
N GLU A 72 4.64 -0.52 9.04
CA GLU A 72 3.33 -0.38 8.39
C GLU A 72 2.18 -0.40 9.41
N SER A 73 2.01 -1.52 10.12
CA SER A 73 0.85 -1.74 11.01
C SER A 73 1.24 -1.92 12.48
N GLN A 74 2.37 -2.54 12.76
CA GLN A 74 2.88 -2.78 14.11
C GLN A 74 4.39 -2.96 14.09
N ILE A 75 5.05 -2.74 15.24
CA ILE A 75 6.48 -3.00 15.41
C ILE A 75 6.81 -4.48 15.13
N GLY A 76 8.07 -4.76 14.80
CA GLY A 76 8.55 -6.07 14.36
C GLY A 76 8.69 -6.19 12.84
N LYS A 77 8.29 -5.14 12.09
CA LYS A 77 8.45 -5.04 10.64
C LYS A 77 8.95 -3.65 10.28
N ALA A 78 10.05 -3.55 9.53
CA ALA A 78 10.61 -2.27 9.13
C ALA A 78 10.62 -2.13 7.61
N PHE A 79 10.29 -0.92 7.14
CA PHE A 79 10.40 -0.44 5.77
C PHE A 79 11.37 0.73 5.70
N PHE A 80 11.98 0.93 4.54
CA PHE A 80 13.01 1.95 4.34
C PHE A 80 12.75 2.69 3.04
N ASP A 81 12.57 4.00 3.14
CA ASP A 81 12.58 4.90 2.00
C ASP A 81 13.80 5.78 2.08
N LEU A 82 14.58 5.84 1.00
CA LEU A 82 15.86 6.51 0.95
C LEU A 82 16.02 7.28 -0.35
N LYS A 83 16.39 8.55 -0.26
CA LYS A 83 16.72 9.38 -1.41
C LYS A 83 18.04 8.92 -2.01
N GLU A 84 18.12 8.89 -3.35
CA GLU A 84 19.34 8.57 -4.09
C GLU A 84 20.50 9.47 -3.65
N GLY A 85 21.69 8.88 -3.49
CA GLY A 85 22.90 9.58 -3.02
C GLY A 85 23.11 9.58 -1.51
N TYR A 86 22.15 9.02 -0.75
CA TYR A 86 22.23 8.93 0.72
C TYR A 86 22.44 7.50 1.23
N GLU A 87 22.96 6.59 0.40
CA GLU A 87 23.15 5.16 0.71
C GLU A 87 24.00 4.91 1.94
N LYS A 88 24.88 5.87 2.30
CA LYS A 88 25.68 5.82 3.52
C LYS A 88 24.86 5.79 4.83
N LEU A 89 23.58 6.18 4.77
CA LEU A 89 22.66 6.13 5.91
C LEU A 89 22.11 4.74 6.18
N ILE A 90 22.17 3.83 5.22
CA ILE A 90 21.52 2.51 5.31
C ILE A 90 21.92 1.72 6.56
N PRO A 91 23.21 1.63 6.94
CA PRO A 91 23.61 0.92 8.17
C PRO A 91 22.91 1.50 9.42
N GLU A 92 22.91 2.83 9.56
CA GLU A 92 22.26 3.51 10.69
C GLU A 92 20.74 3.33 10.68
N MET A 93 20.11 3.28 9.49
CA MET A 93 18.67 3.03 9.36
C MET A 93 18.30 1.62 9.81
N ILE A 94 19.09 0.61 9.45
CA ILE A 94 18.90 -0.78 9.89
C ILE A 94 19.14 -0.90 11.40
N GLU A 95 20.21 -0.32 11.93
CA GLU A 95 20.48 -0.29 13.38
C GLU A 95 19.33 0.38 14.16
N HIS A 96 18.75 1.45 13.60
CA HIS A 96 17.57 2.08 14.19
C HIS A 96 16.38 1.14 14.26
N ALA A 97 16.12 0.41 13.17
CA ALA A 97 15.04 -0.58 13.14
C ALA A 97 15.27 -1.69 14.18
N GLU A 98 16.51 -2.18 14.33
CA GLU A 98 16.87 -3.18 15.35
C GLU A 98 16.63 -2.69 16.78
N GLN A 99 16.97 -1.44 17.06
CA GLN A 99 16.88 -0.86 18.39
C GLN A 99 15.44 -0.46 18.78
N LEU A 100 14.65 0.04 17.84
CA LEU A 100 13.38 0.70 18.14
C LEU A 100 12.16 0.07 17.48
N LEU A 101 12.30 -0.65 16.37
CA LEU A 101 11.18 -1.28 15.67
C LEU A 101 11.10 -2.79 15.89
N SER A 102 12.02 -3.40 16.66
CA SER A 102 11.91 -4.80 17.06
C SER A 102 10.77 -4.99 18.07
N LYS A 103 10.20 -6.20 18.06
CA LYS A 103 9.30 -6.65 19.13
C LYS A 103 10.04 -6.82 20.45
N ASP A 104 9.30 -7.02 21.54
CA ASP A 104 9.87 -7.22 22.89
C ASP A 104 10.77 -8.47 22.99
N ASP A 105 10.53 -9.47 22.14
CA ASP A 105 11.38 -10.68 22.02
C ASP A 105 12.63 -10.46 21.15
N GLY A 106 12.85 -9.26 20.64
CA GLY A 106 13.95 -8.89 19.76
C GLY A 106 13.74 -9.25 18.30
N SER A 107 12.61 -9.85 17.92
CA SER A 107 12.36 -10.22 16.53
C SER A 107 12.09 -9.00 15.65
N LEU A 108 12.71 -8.98 14.46
CA LEU A 108 12.55 -7.96 13.44
C LEU A 108 12.57 -8.58 12.04
N GLU A 109 11.64 -8.15 11.21
CA GLU A 109 11.61 -8.39 9.77
C GLU A 109 11.95 -7.11 9.02
N LEU A 110 12.98 -7.14 8.18
CA LEU A 110 13.17 -6.09 7.20
C LEU A 110 12.33 -6.44 5.97
N ASN A 111 11.42 -5.55 5.61
CA ASN A 111 10.58 -5.66 4.42
C ASN A 111 11.23 -4.84 3.32
N LEU A 112 11.83 -5.53 2.34
CA LEU A 112 12.64 -4.91 1.30
C LEU A 112 12.08 -5.24 -0.08
N PHE A 113 12.08 -4.24 -0.95
CA PHE A 113 11.82 -4.48 -2.37
C PHE A 113 13.12 -4.92 -3.05
N MET A 114 13.06 -5.92 -3.93
CA MET A 114 14.26 -6.48 -4.56
C MET A 114 14.98 -5.49 -5.49
N SER A 115 14.35 -4.39 -5.82
CA SER A 115 14.94 -3.21 -6.49
C SER A 115 15.85 -2.40 -5.56
N GLN A 116 15.62 -2.41 -4.23
CA GLN A 116 16.45 -1.73 -3.22
C GLN A 116 17.80 -2.43 -3.01
N LYS A 117 18.60 -2.54 -4.05
CA LYS A 117 19.84 -3.35 -4.06
C LYS A 117 20.83 -2.94 -2.97
N ASN A 118 21.00 -1.62 -2.75
CA ASN A 118 21.94 -1.09 -1.76
C ASN A 118 21.50 -1.47 -0.33
N VAL A 119 20.19 -1.38 -0.02
CA VAL A 119 19.65 -1.78 1.30
C VAL A 119 19.83 -3.28 1.52
N ILE A 120 19.55 -4.09 0.50
CA ILE A 120 19.72 -5.54 0.54
C ILE A 120 21.18 -5.95 0.76
N GLU A 121 22.13 -5.28 0.09
CA GLU A 121 23.56 -5.57 0.26
C GLU A 121 24.02 -5.29 1.70
N VAL A 122 23.64 -4.13 2.24
CA VAL A 122 23.96 -3.78 3.63
C VAL A 122 23.30 -4.74 4.61
N ALA A 123 22.00 -5.07 4.42
CA ALA A 123 21.31 -6.03 5.26
C ALA A 123 22.02 -7.40 5.30
N LYS A 124 22.47 -7.91 4.15
CA LYS A 124 23.27 -9.16 4.07
C LYS A 124 24.57 -9.03 4.87
N ASN A 125 25.30 -7.93 4.71
CA ASN A 125 26.56 -7.69 5.44
C ASN A 125 26.34 -7.58 6.95
N MET A 126 25.12 -7.18 7.39
CA MET A 126 24.71 -7.17 8.80
C MET A 126 24.14 -8.50 9.29
N GLY A 127 24.16 -9.57 8.49
CA GLY A 127 23.77 -10.93 8.86
C GLY A 127 22.28 -11.24 8.64
N TYR A 128 21.58 -10.44 7.83
CA TYR A 128 20.20 -10.77 7.45
C TYR A 128 20.17 -11.76 6.29
N GLU A 129 19.25 -12.71 6.36
CA GLU A 129 18.98 -13.69 5.31
C GLU A 129 17.54 -13.54 4.82
N LYS A 130 17.34 -13.72 3.50
CA LYS A 130 16.02 -13.70 2.90
C LYS A 130 15.24 -14.94 3.31
N THR A 131 14.10 -14.76 3.97
CA THR A 131 13.23 -15.83 4.45
C THR A 131 11.99 -16.03 3.58
N ASN A 132 11.51 -14.98 2.92
CA ASN A 132 10.34 -15.04 2.05
C ASN A 132 10.43 -14.03 0.90
N GLU A 133 9.70 -14.31 -0.18
CA GLU A 133 9.56 -13.38 -1.31
C GLU A 133 8.20 -13.62 -1.98
N TRP A 134 7.54 -12.54 -2.35
CA TRP A 134 6.36 -12.59 -3.21
C TRP A 134 6.39 -11.49 -4.25
N ARG A 135 5.59 -11.66 -5.29
CA ARG A 135 5.49 -10.72 -6.40
C ARG A 135 4.28 -9.83 -6.19
N TYR A 136 4.42 -8.56 -6.56
CA TYR A 136 3.34 -7.60 -6.54
C TYR A 136 3.12 -7.08 -7.97
N GLY A 137 1.87 -7.08 -8.43
CA GLY A 137 1.51 -6.79 -9.82
C GLY A 137 1.37 -5.30 -10.08
N ILE A 138 1.91 -4.85 -11.20
CA ILE A 138 1.66 -3.52 -11.77
C ILE A 138 1.05 -3.71 -13.16
N TYR A 139 -0.04 -3.02 -13.44
CA TYR A 139 -0.64 -2.96 -14.77
C TYR A 139 -0.20 -1.68 -15.47
N ASP A 140 0.58 -1.81 -16.54
CA ASP A 140 1.01 -0.69 -17.39
C ASP A 140 -0.11 -0.36 -18.39
N PHE A 141 -0.58 0.90 -18.39
CA PHE A 141 -1.67 1.35 -19.24
C PHE A 141 -1.29 1.46 -20.74
N SER A 142 0.00 1.42 -21.07
CA SER A 142 0.46 1.31 -22.45
C SER A 142 0.01 0.01 -23.15
N LYS A 143 -0.33 -1.03 -22.37
CA LYS A 143 -0.93 -2.28 -22.87
C LYS A 143 -2.36 -2.12 -23.38
N GLY A 144 -2.96 -0.95 -23.13
CA GLY A 144 -4.35 -0.67 -23.46
C GLY A 144 -5.32 -1.13 -22.36
N PRO A 145 -6.64 -0.96 -22.56
CA PRO A 145 -7.65 -1.19 -21.56
C PRO A 145 -7.82 -2.68 -21.20
N LEU A 146 -8.09 -2.93 -19.92
CA LEU A 146 -8.65 -4.20 -19.49
C LEU A 146 -10.06 -4.36 -20.10
N LYS A 147 -10.28 -5.47 -20.83
CA LYS A 147 -11.51 -5.68 -21.63
C LYS A 147 -12.47 -6.67 -20.97
N TYR A 148 -12.81 -6.41 -19.71
CA TYR A 148 -13.78 -7.22 -18.99
C TYR A 148 -15.10 -6.48 -18.83
N GLN A 149 -16.20 -7.16 -19.15
CA GLN A 149 -17.55 -6.63 -19.01
C GLN A 149 -18.17 -7.11 -17.70
N LEU A 150 -19.04 -6.29 -17.15
CA LEU A 150 -19.82 -6.68 -16.00
C LEU A 150 -20.81 -7.78 -16.42
N PRO A 151 -20.88 -8.93 -15.70
CA PRO A 151 -21.84 -10.00 -16.01
C PRO A 151 -23.30 -9.55 -15.88
N GLU A 152 -24.19 -10.23 -16.58
CA GLU A 152 -25.65 -10.01 -16.47
C GLU A 152 -26.14 -10.23 -15.03
N GLY A 153 -27.06 -9.40 -14.58
CA GLY A 153 -27.61 -9.45 -13.21
C GLY A 153 -26.83 -8.65 -12.18
N PHE A 154 -25.76 -7.99 -12.60
CA PHE A 154 -24.97 -7.09 -11.74
C PHE A 154 -24.95 -5.66 -12.32
N SER A 155 -24.76 -4.68 -11.44
CA SER A 155 -24.63 -3.28 -11.81
C SER A 155 -23.56 -2.58 -11.00
N PHE A 156 -22.92 -1.57 -11.58
CA PHE A 156 -22.05 -0.65 -10.83
C PHE A 156 -22.90 0.32 -10.02
N GLU A 157 -22.51 0.56 -8.77
CA GLU A 157 -23.06 1.65 -7.98
C GLU A 157 -22.56 3.00 -8.54
N GLU A 158 -23.39 4.04 -8.38
CA GLU A 158 -23.03 5.39 -8.82
C GLU A 158 -21.80 5.89 -8.05
N PRO A 159 -20.75 6.42 -8.73
CA PRO A 159 -19.57 6.95 -8.07
C PRO A 159 -19.90 7.99 -7.00
N GLY A 160 -19.23 7.90 -5.85
CA GLY A 160 -19.40 8.85 -4.75
C GLY A 160 -20.70 8.70 -3.94
N ARG A 161 -21.55 7.73 -4.28
CA ARG A 161 -22.81 7.47 -3.55
C ARG A 161 -22.85 6.12 -2.82
N HIS A 162 -21.68 5.58 -2.52
CA HIS A 162 -21.57 4.28 -1.86
C HIS A 162 -22.12 4.32 -0.43
N ASP A 163 -22.95 3.33 -0.09
CA ASP A 163 -23.28 3.05 1.31
C ASP A 163 -22.03 2.46 1.98
N MET A 164 -21.36 3.25 2.83
CA MET A 164 -20.12 2.86 3.47
C MET A 164 -20.28 1.66 4.37
N LYS A 165 -21.43 1.48 5.03
CA LYS A 165 -21.69 0.31 5.85
C LYS A 165 -21.71 -0.96 5.01
N LYS A 166 -22.48 -0.97 3.93
CA LYS A 166 -22.52 -2.11 2.99
C LYS A 166 -21.13 -2.38 2.37
N LYS A 167 -20.37 -1.32 2.07
CA LYS A 167 -19.04 -1.44 1.47
C LYS A 167 -18.06 -2.11 2.44
N ILE A 168 -18.04 -1.70 3.71
CA ILE A 168 -17.17 -2.28 4.73
C ILE A 168 -17.57 -3.73 5.01
N GLU A 169 -18.87 -4.02 5.11
CA GLU A 169 -19.37 -5.39 5.25
C GLU A 169 -18.94 -6.28 4.07
N ALA A 170 -19.02 -5.76 2.84
CA ALA A 170 -18.58 -6.50 1.65
C ALA A 170 -17.07 -6.74 1.63
N PHE A 171 -16.24 -5.77 2.03
CA PHE A 171 -14.81 -5.98 2.20
C PHE A 171 -14.52 -7.02 3.28
N TRP A 172 -15.15 -6.91 4.45
CA TRP A 172 -14.94 -7.82 5.56
C TRP A 172 -15.24 -9.28 5.16
N ARG A 173 -16.41 -9.52 4.57
CA ARG A 173 -16.76 -10.83 4.02
C ARG A 173 -15.84 -11.25 2.87
N GLY A 174 -15.47 -10.32 2.01
CA GLY A 174 -14.60 -10.57 0.86
C GLY A 174 -13.17 -10.94 1.22
N PHE A 175 -12.72 -10.65 2.45
CA PHE A 175 -11.47 -11.11 3.04
C PHE A 175 -11.62 -12.34 3.95
N ASP A 176 -12.74 -13.08 3.80
CA ASP A 176 -13.01 -14.35 4.50
C ASP A 176 -13.10 -14.21 6.03
N HIS A 177 -13.60 -13.06 6.52
CA HIS A 177 -13.92 -12.91 7.93
C HIS A 177 -15.34 -13.40 8.21
N ASP A 178 -15.48 -14.36 9.14
CA ASP A 178 -16.76 -14.99 9.50
C ASP A 178 -17.50 -14.25 10.62
N THR A 179 -16.90 -13.19 11.18
CA THR A 179 -17.45 -12.40 12.29
C THR A 179 -17.87 -11.01 11.80
N GLU A 180 -18.57 -10.27 12.66
CA GLU A 180 -18.76 -8.83 12.44
C GLU A 180 -17.41 -8.09 12.48
N PRO A 181 -17.27 -6.96 11.73
CA PRO A 181 -16.06 -6.16 11.74
C PRO A 181 -15.65 -5.78 13.16
N GLU A 182 -14.40 -6.06 13.53
CA GLU A 182 -13.89 -5.76 14.85
C GLU A 182 -13.96 -4.25 15.14
N GLY A 183 -14.68 -3.89 16.23
CA GLY A 183 -14.95 -2.51 16.59
C GLY A 183 -16.01 -1.81 15.72
N GLY A 184 -16.77 -2.59 14.94
CA GLY A 184 -17.87 -2.11 14.12
C GLY A 184 -17.43 -1.57 12.75
N VAL A 185 -18.41 -1.38 11.87
CA VAL A 185 -18.19 -0.83 10.52
C VAL A 185 -17.70 0.61 10.54
N GLU A 186 -17.95 1.34 11.63
CA GLU A 186 -17.56 2.73 11.81
C GLU A 186 -16.04 2.94 11.73
N ARG A 187 -15.25 1.96 12.13
CA ARG A 187 -13.79 2.01 12.02
C ARG A 187 -13.30 2.10 10.57
N GLY A 188 -14.05 1.55 9.62
CA GLY A 188 -13.73 1.68 8.20
C GLY A 188 -13.90 3.10 7.66
N TYR A 189 -14.69 3.95 8.33
CA TYR A 189 -14.83 5.35 7.92
C TYR A 189 -13.55 6.18 8.14
N ASN A 190 -12.59 5.70 8.90
CA ASN A 190 -11.31 6.39 9.08
C ASN A 190 -10.63 6.69 7.73
N LEU A 191 -10.75 5.81 6.75
CA LEU A 191 -10.21 6.02 5.40
C LEU A 191 -10.76 7.29 4.72
N MET A 192 -11.99 7.71 5.07
CA MET A 192 -12.61 8.92 4.53
C MET A 192 -11.94 10.21 5.03
N SER A 193 -11.16 10.13 6.11
CA SER A 193 -10.42 11.27 6.68
C SER A 193 -8.95 11.32 6.25
N ALA A 194 -8.51 10.37 5.40
CA ALA A 194 -7.18 10.40 4.85
C ALA A 194 -7.02 11.60 3.89
N PRO A 195 -5.95 12.38 4.00
CA PRO A 195 -5.76 13.61 3.21
C PRO A 195 -5.84 13.42 1.69
N HIS A 196 -5.42 12.25 1.18
CA HIS A 196 -5.38 11.97 -0.26
C HIS A 196 -6.30 10.82 -0.67
N ALA A 197 -7.27 10.42 0.19
CA ALA A 197 -8.27 9.44 -0.20
C ALA A 197 -9.11 9.95 -1.38
N THR A 198 -9.41 9.07 -2.33
CA THR A 198 -10.25 9.36 -3.49
C THR A 198 -11.43 8.39 -3.58
N PRO A 199 -12.31 8.36 -2.55
CA PRO A 199 -13.40 7.37 -2.47
C PRO A 199 -14.42 7.50 -3.60
N GLU A 200 -14.47 8.64 -4.29
CA GLU A 200 -15.30 8.85 -5.48
C GLU A 200 -14.83 8.05 -6.69
N LEU A 201 -13.58 7.59 -6.68
CA LEU A 201 -13.04 6.72 -7.74
C LEU A 201 -13.34 5.24 -7.47
N ASP A 202 -13.71 4.88 -6.26
CA ASP A 202 -13.96 3.50 -5.91
C ASP A 202 -15.04 2.87 -6.80
N VAL A 203 -14.92 1.58 -7.01
CA VAL A 203 -15.90 0.78 -7.75
C VAL A 203 -16.59 -0.17 -6.81
N VAL A 204 -17.92 -0.14 -6.81
CA VAL A 204 -18.77 -1.06 -6.09
C VAL A 204 -19.73 -1.73 -7.07
N ILE A 205 -19.87 -3.04 -6.96
CA ILE A 205 -20.76 -3.85 -7.79
C ILE A 205 -21.89 -4.41 -6.92
N ASN A 206 -23.12 -4.18 -7.38
CA ASN A 206 -24.36 -4.69 -6.78
C ASN A 206 -24.87 -5.92 -7.52
N ASN A 207 -25.53 -6.81 -6.80
CA ASN A 207 -26.44 -7.80 -7.39
C ASN A 207 -27.85 -7.22 -7.60
N SER A 208 -28.75 -8.01 -8.18
CA SER A 208 -30.16 -7.63 -8.43
C SER A 208 -30.96 -7.30 -7.18
N LYS A 209 -30.46 -7.64 -5.97
CA LYS A 209 -31.08 -7.32 -4.67
C LYS A 209 -30.52 -6.04 -4.05
N GLY A 210 -29.56 -5.37 -4.70
CA GLY A 210 -28.86 -4.19 -4.15
C GLY A 210 -27.86 -4.52 -3.05
N GLU A 211 -27.39 -5.77 -2.97
CA GLU A 211 -26.32 -6.18 -2.07
C GLU A 211 -24.96 -5.88 -2.72
N TYR A 212 -24.01 -5.33 -1.97
CA TYR A 212 -22.65 -5.12 -2.42
C TYR A 212 -21.89 -6.44 -2.44
N VAL A 213 -21.41 -6.86 -3.61
CA VAL A 213 -20.82 -8.18 -3.82
C VAL A 213 -19.36 -8.15 -4.28
N CYS A 214 -18.92 -7.00 -4.81
CA CYS A 214 -17.51 -6.77 -5.11
C CYS A 214 -17.21 -5.27 -4.92
N CYS A 215 -16.14 -4.97 -4.22
CA CYS A 215 -15.70 -3.61 -3.97
C CYS A 215 -14.21 -3.48 -4.27
N ALA A 216 -13.83 -2.36 -4.91
CA ALA A 216 -12.46 -2.01 -5.20
C ALA A 216 -12.22 -0.55 -4.77
N GLY A 217 -11.33 -0.35 -3.81
CA GLY A 217 -10.86 0.96 -3.38
C GLY A 217 -9.75 1.47 -4.30
N MET A 218 -9.75 2.76 -4.59
CA MET A 218 -8.76 3.37 -5.47
C MET A 218 -8.25 4.67 -4.90
N TRP A 219 -6.93 4.84 -4.96
CA TRP A 219 -6.24 6.07 -4.60
C TRP A 219 -5.55 6.61 -5.85
N MET A 220 -5.88 7.82 -6.25
CA MET A 220 -5.21 8.49 -7.35
C MET A 220 -4.07 9.35 -6.83
N VAL A 221 -2.87 9.16 -7.38
CA VAL A 221 -1.67 9.95 -7.08
C VAL A 221 -1.21 10.65 -8.35
N PRO A 222 -1.72 11.85 -8.64
CA PRO A 222 -1.46 12.54 -9.91
C PRO A 222 0.03 12.81 -10.15
N GLU A 223 0.77 13.15 -9.10
CA GLU A 223 2.20 13.46 -9.17
C GLU A 223 3.03 12.29 -9.70
N ASN A 224 2.61 11.06 -9.39
CA ASN A 224 3.28 9.83 -9.82
C ASN A 224 2.56 9.16 -11.00
N ASN A 225 1.48 9.74 -11.52
CA ASN A 225 0.58 9.13 -12.51
C ASN A 225 0.15 7.70 -12.09
N LEU A 226 -0.02 7.49 -10.80
CA LEU A 226 -0.27 6.21 -10.17
C LEU A 226 -1.74 6.08 -9.75
N ALA A 227 -2.38 4.98 -10.15
CA ALA A 227 -3.62 4.50 -9.55
C ALA A 227 -3.27 3.38 -8.56
N TYR A 228 -3.37 3.67 -7.26
CA TYR A 228 -3.02 2.73 -6.21
C TYR A 228 -4.28 1.98 -5.75
N LEU A 229 -4.34 0.68 -6.05
CA LEU A 229 -5.46 -0.19 -5.70
C LEU A 229 -5.34 -0.70 -4.26
N GLU A 230 -6.25 -0.27 -3.40
CA GLU A 230 -6.36 -0.80 -2.03
C GLU A 230 -7.72 -0.44 -1.41
N PRO A 231 -8.51 -1.43 -0.97
CA PRO A 231 -8.41 -2.86 -1.21
C PRO A 231 -9.26 -3.33 -2.42
N LEU A 232 -9.13 -4.61 -2.81
CA LEU A 232 -10.05 -5.28 -3.74
C LEU A 232 -10.57 -6.58 -3.13
N ALA A 233 -11.88 -6.70 -3.01
CA ALA A 233 -12.50 -7.91 -2.47
C ALA A 233 -13.79 -8.28 -3.21
N THR A 234 -14.03 -9.58 -3.30
CA THR A 234 -15.29 -10.15 -3.78
C THR A 234 -15.85 -11.10 -2.73
N VAL A 235 -17.09 -10.89 -2.35
CA VAL A 235 -17.82 -11.73 -1.40
C VAL A 235 -17.77 -13.19 -1.87
N PRO A 236 -17.50 -14.18 -1.00
CA PRO A 236 -17.18 -15.55 -1.38
C PRO A 236 -18.14 -16.19 -2.37
N GLU A 237 -19.46 -16.02 -2.18
CA GLU A 237 -20.51 -16.60 -3.00
C GLU A 237 -20.54 -16.08 -4.45
N TYR A 238 -19.88 -14.93 -4.70
CA TYR A 238 -19.83 -14.26 -6.00
C TYR A 238 -18.44 -14.33 -6.65
N ARG A 239 -17.52 -15.09 -6.08
CA ARG A 239 -16.18 -15.30 -6.65
C ARG A 239 -16.23 -16.10 -7.94
N LYS A 240 -15.22 -15.94 -8.78
CA LYS A 240 -15.07 -16.60 -10.10
C LYS A 240 -16.16 -16.26 -11.12
N MET A 241 -16.95 -15.22 -10.86
CA MET A 241 -17.96 -14.69 -11.78
C MET A 241 -17.47 -13.52 -12.64
N GLY A 242 -16.17 -13.17 -12.57
CA GLY A 242 -15.58 -12.08 -13.35
C GLY A 242 -15.75 -10.67 -12.76
N LEU A 243 -16.35 -10.54 -11.56
CA LEU A 243 -16.67 -9.24 -10.95
C LEU A 243 -15.42 -8.41 -10.65
N ALA A 244 -14.38 -9.02 -10.08
CA ALA A 244 -13.11 -8.33 -9.80
C ALA A 244 -12.45 -7.81 -11.08
N SER A 245 -12.46 -8.59 -12.17
CA SER A 245 -11.92 -8.16 -13.47
C SER A 245 -12.73 -7.01 -14.07
N ALA A 246 -14.07 -7.05 -13.93
CA ALA A 246 -14.94 -5.96 -14.37
C ALA A 246 -14.71 -4.68 -13.55
N ALA A 247 -14.53 -4.82 -12.21
CA ALA A 247 -14.19 -3.69 -11.34
C ALA A 247 -12.86 -3.04 -11.75
N LEU A 248 -11.81 -3.83 -12.00
CA LEU A 248 -10.51 -3.32 -12.45
C LEU A 248 -10.59 -2.67 -13.86
N SER A 249 -11.43 -3.20 -14.75
CA SER A 249 -11.69 -2.56 -16.05
C SER A 249 -12.35 -1.19 -15.90
N GLU A 250 -13.26 -1.06 -14.96
CA GLU A 250 -13.92 0.22 -14.68
C GLU A 250 -12.95 1.21 -14.01
N LEU A 251 -12.13 0.74 -13.05
CA LEU A 251 -11.08 1.55 -12.43
C LEU A 251 -10.07 2.05 -13.46
N TYR A 252 -9.64 1.20 -14.40
CA TYR A 252 -8.78 1.63 -15.50
C TYR A 252 -9.39 2.83 -16.27
N LYS A 253 -10.67 2.75 -16.61
CA LYS A 253 -11.35 3.84 -17.36
C LYS A 253 -11.40 5.14 -16.57
N ARG A 254 -11.70 5.06 -15.26
CA ARG A 254 -11.77 6.23 -14.39
C ARG A 254 -10.40 6.88 -14.20
N THR A 255 -9.36 6.10 -13.99
CA THR A 255 -8.03 6.59 -13.62
C THR A 255 -7.21 7.03 -14.83
N VAL A 256 -7.33 6.36 -15.99
CA VAL A 256 -6.68 6.83 -17.23
C VAL A 256 -7.19 8.21 -17.66
N ALA A 257 -8.47 8.51 -17.42
CA ALA A 257 -9.05 9.81 -17.67
C ALA A 257 -8.46 10.93 -16.78
N LEU A 258 -7.87 10.56 -15.65
CA LEU A 258 -7.20 11.45 -14.70
C LEU A 258 -5.67 11.49 -14.89
N GLY A 259 -5.14 10.82 -15.91
CA GLY A 259 -3.72 10.83 -16.26
C GLY A 259 -2.90 9.71 -15.63
N ALA A 260 -3.52 8.69 -15.00
CA ALA A 260 -2.78 7.52 -14.56
C ALA A 260 -2.15 6.79 -15.75
N THR A 261 -0.91 6.33 -15.57
CA THR A 261 -0.17 5.54 -16.56
C THR A 261 -0.01 4.08 -16.14
N HIS A 262 -0.25 3.79 -14.87
CA HIS A 262 -0.18 2.44 -14.33
C HIS A 262 -1.05 2.30 -13.08
N MET A 263 -1.36 1.04 -12.73
CA MET A 263 -2.19 0.69 -11.59
C MET A 263 -1.55 -0.44 -10.79
N THR A 264 -1.51 -0.30 -9.46
CA THR A 264 -1.10 -1.41 -8.61
C THR A 264 -2.16 -2.50 -8.57
N GLY A 265 -1.73 -3.72 -8.25
CA GLY A 265 -2.61 -4.87 -8.01
C GLY A 265 -2.16 -5.61 -6.76
N GLY A 266 -2.32 -6.90 -6.74
CA GLY A 266 -1.85 -7.76 -5.65
C GLY A 266 -0.85 -8.82 -6.12
N GLY A 267 -0.44 -9.69 -5.19
CA GLY A 267 0.57 -10.73 -5.43
C GLY A 267 0.02 -12.07 -5.89
N ASN A 268 -1.29 -12.24 -6.01
CA ASN A 268 -1.89 -13.53 -6.36
C ASN A 268 -2.01 -13.75 -7.88
N GLY A 269 -2.17 -15.00 -8.30
CA GLY A 269 -2.23 -15.39 -9.71
C GLY A 269 -3.36 -14.75 -10.51
N PHE A 270 -4.40 -14.23 -9.86
CA PHE A 270 -5.50 -13.53 -10.52
C PHE A 270 -5.00 -12.31 -11.29
N TYR A 271 -4.19 -11.45 -10.67
CA TYR A 271 -3.67 -10.24 -11.31
C TYR A 271 -2.81 -10.56 -12.53
N PHE A 272 -1.93 -11.55 -12.40
CA PHE A 272 -1.05 -11.95 -13.50
C PHE A 272 -1.84 -12.57 -14.67
N ALA A 273 -2.91 -13.31 -14.36
CA ALA A 273 -3.79 -13.87 -15.40
C ALA A 273 -4.55 -12.83 -16.22
N ILE A 274 -4.77 -11.64 -15.67
CA ILE A 274 -5.44 -10.53 -16.38
C ILE A 274 -4.47 -9.48 -16.95
N GLY A 275 -3.15 -9.75 -16.92
CA GLY A 275 -2.15 -8.96 -17.63
C GLY A 275 -1.28 -8.05 -16.77
N TYR A 276 -1.39 -8.09 -15.44
CA TYR A 276 -0.44 -7.43 -14.56
C TYR A 276 0.94 -8.07 -14.67
N GLU A 277 1.99 -7.28 -14.56
CA GLU A 277 3.36 -7.76 -14.54
C GLU A 277 3.91 -7.80 -13.12
N PRO A 278 4.71 -8.82 -12.75
CA PRO A 278 5.30 -8.94 -11.42
C PRO A 278 6.51 -7.99 -11.26
N LEU A 279 6.28 -6.71 -11.44
CA LEU A 279 7.33 -5.69 -11.49
C LEU A 279 7.97 -5.48 -10.11
N VAL A 280 7.15 -5.44 -9.06
CA VAL A 280 7.64 -5.30 -7.69
C VAL A 280 7.82 -6.68 -7.08
N LYS A 281 9.00 -6.96 -6.56
CA LYS A 281 9.28 -8.17 -5.78
C LYS A 281 9.55 -7.75 -4.34
N TRP A 282 8.65 -8.14 -3.46
CA TRP A 282 8.74 -7.85 -2.03
C TRP A 282 9.38 -9.03 -1.31
N SER A 283 10.33 -8.79 -0.44
CA SER A 283 11.04 -9.80 0.31
C SER A 283 11.12 -9.50 1.80
N VAL A 284 11.12 -10.55 2.61
CA VAL A 284 11.30 -10.47 4.06
C VAL A 284 12.66 -11.02 4.42
N TRP A 285 13.36 -10.30 5.27
CA TRP A 285 14.70 -10.62 5.73
C TRP A 285 14.73 -10.68 7.26
N ARG A 286 15.42 -11.69 7.82
CA ARG A 286 15.59 -11.86 9.27
C ARG A 286 17.04 -12.16 9.58
N LYS A 287 17.50 -11.81 10.79
CA LYS A 287 18.73 -12.35 11.35
C LYS A 287 18.50 -13.80 11.80
N GLY A 288 19.49 -14.66 11.58
CA GLY A 288 19.50 -16.03 12.07
C GLY A 288 19.70 -16.13 13.58
#